data_90aab5396c7733601d4f711712b0990e
#
_entry.id   90aab5396c7733601d4f711712b0990e
#
_cell.length_a   1.000
_cell.length_b   1.000
_cell.length_c   1.000
_cell.angle_alpha   90.00
_cell.angle_beta   90.00
_cell.angle_gamma   90.00
#
_symmetry.space_group_name_H-M   'P 1'
#
loop_
_entity.id
_entity.type
_entity.pdbx_description
1 polymer ?
#
loop_
_entity_poly.entity_id
_entity_poly.type
_entity_poly.pdbx_seq_one_letter_code
_entity_poly.pdbx_strand_id
1 'polypeptide(L)'
;MGDLTNPTREQIRRMPFLSCVVKESLRLYPPVPLNNREAVKTTLLPTGGGPDGTSPIMVRKGEMVVFSQYVNSRRKNIFGPDADDFRSERWETGELDNVGWAYFPFIGGPRQCLGEDFALMEVSYTVVRLLQTFEMIKLPEGEAVEPVGTERQKLTLVLSSADGCRVTVRRKERPDASPCVVG
;
A
#
# COMPACT_ATOMS: atom_id res chain seq x y z
N MET A 1 2.04 3.79 -24.03
CA MET A 1 2.61 2.51 -23.56
C MET A 1 2.69 1.60 -24.75
N GLY A 2 3.92 1.27 -25.21
CA GLY A 2 4.12 0.39 -26.34
C GLY A 2 3.63 -1.02 -26.06
N ASP A 3 3.61 -1.82 -27.09
CA ASP A 3 3.06 -3.17 -27.18
C ASP A 3 3.82 -4.23 -26.35
N LEU A 4 3.89 -4.00 -25.03
CA LEU A 4 4.57 -4.89 -24.09
C LEU A 4 3.59 -5.98 -23.65
N THR A 5 3.54 -7.08 -24.41
CA THR A 5 2.67 -8.23 -24.05
C THR A 5 3.05 -8.84 -22.69
N ASN A 6 4.32 -8.84 -22.32
CA ASN A 6 4.81 -9.32 -21.02
C ASN A 6 5.92 -8.38 -20.52
N PRO A 7 5.59 -7.40 -19.66
CA PRO A 7 6.59 -6.47 -19.14
C PRO A 7 7.62 -7.20 -18.28
N THR A 8 8.90 -6.91 -18.52
CA THR A 8 9.97 -7.43 -17.68
C THR A 8 10.03 -6.71 -16.33
N ARG A 9 10.68 -7.35 -15.34
CA ARG A 9 10.92 -6.75 -14.03
C ARG A 9 11.61 -5.38 -14.14
N GLU A 10 12.58 -5.24 -15.03
CA GLU A 10 13.29 -3.99 -15.22
C GLU A 10 12.40 -2.89 -15.79
N GLN A 11 11.55 -3.22 -16.75
CA GLN A 11 10.59 -2.26 -17.33
C GLN A 11 9.59 -1.77 -16.27
N ILE A 12 9.09 -2.66 -15.43
CA ILE A 12 8.17 -2.29 -14.33
C ILE A 12 8.88 -1.38 -13.32
N ARG A 13 10.12 -1.68 -12.95
CA ARG A 13 10.91 -0.84 -12.04
C ARG A 13 11.18 0.58 -12.58
N ARG A 14 11.14 0.77 -13.89
CA ARG A 14 11.29 2.07 -14.56
C ARG A 14 9.96 2.85 -14.68
N MET A 15 8.92 2.48 -13.96
CA MET A 15 7.64 3.17 -13.92
C MET A 15 7.48 3.96 -12.60
N PRO A 16 8.04 5.19 -12.49
CA PRO A 16 8.05 5.92 -11.21
C PRO A 16 6.66 6.22 -10.71
N PHE A 17 5.74 6.64 -11.57
CA PHE A 17 4.37 6.92 -11.18
C PHE A 17 3.65 5.69 -10.61
N LEU A 18 3.84 4.50 -11.20
CA LEU A 18 3.31 3.26 -10.66
C LEU A 18 3.84 2.98 -9.24
N SER A 19 5.15 3.23 -9.03
CA SER A 19 5.76 3.11 -7.71
C SER A 19 5.10 4.03 -6.69
N CYS A 20 4.81 5.29 -7.07
CA CYS A 20 4.13 6.26 -6.22
C CYS A 20 2.71 5.82 -5.86
N VAL A 21 1.95 5.33 -6.83
CA VAL A 21 0.60 4.78 -6.61
C VAL A 21 0.62 3.59 -5.65
N VAL A 22 1.56 2.65 -5.83
CA VAL A 22 1.70 1.48 -4.94
C VAL A 22 2.09 1.90 -3.53
N LYS A 23 3.04 2.84 -3.39
CA LYS A 23 3.44 3.37 -2.07
C LYS A 23 2.26 4.04 -1.35
N GLU A 24 1.48 4.84 -2.06
CA GLU A 24 0.33 5.53 -1.47
C GLU A 24 -0.79 4.55 -1.09
N SER A 25 -1.01 3.52 -1.91
CA SER A 25 -1.94 2.44 -1.58
C SER A 25 -1.53 1.71 -0.30
N LEU A 26 -0.25 1.36 -0.17
CA LEU A 26 0.29 0.70 1.02
C LEU A 26 0.29 1.62 2.26
N ARG A 27 0.42 2.93 2.07
CA ARG A 27 0.31 3.90 3.16
C ARG A 27 -1.09 3.92 3.75
N LEU A 28 -2.10 4.06 2.89
CA LEU A 28 -3.50 4.15 3.33
C LEU A 28 -4.11 2.80 3.70
N TYR A 29 -3.73 1.74 2.98
CA TYR A 29 -4.31 0.41 3.11
C TYR A 29 -3.24 -0.66 3.36
N PRO A 30 -2.49 -0.57 4.48
CA PRO A 30 -1.50 -1.60 4.80
C PRO A 30 -2.20 -2.93 5.06
N PRO A 31 -1.85 -4.01 4.34
CA PRO A 31 -2.47 -5.33 4.53
C PRO A 31 -2.34 -5.85 5.96
N VAL A 32 -1.25 -5.50 6.66
CA VAL A 32 -1.05 -5.81 8.08
C VAL A 32 -1.15 -4.51 8.88
N PRO A 33 -2.35 -4.11 9.36
CA PRO A 33 -2.57 -2.80 9.98
C PRO A 33 -1.96 -2.67 11.37
N LEU A 34 -1.78 -3.79 12.06
CA LEU A 34 -1.22 -3.89 13.41
C LEU A 34 -0.13 -4.94 13.44
N ASN A 35 0.92 -4.68 14.19
CA ASN A 35 1.98 -5.64 14.44
C ASN A 35 2.48 -5.52 15.89
N ASN A 36 3.19 -6.53 16.36
CA ASN A 36 3.66 -6.53 17.75
C ASN A 36 5.03 -7.18 17.89
N ARG A 37 5.65 -6.92 19.05
CA ARG A 37 6.86 -7.58 19.55
C ARG A 37 6.69 -7.90 21.02
N GLU A 38 7.07 -9.10 21.42
CA GLU A 38 7.17 -9.47 22.82
C GLU A 38 8.60 -9.26 23.34
N ALA A 39 8.72 -8.67 24.50
CA ALA A 39 9.99 -8.43 25.13
C ALA A 39 10.61 -9.74 25.67
N VAL A 40 11.70 -10.18 25.10
CA VAL A 40 12.42 -11.40 25.55
C VAL A 40 13.19 -11.18 26.87
N LYS A 41 13.41 -9.93 27.25
CA LYS A 41 13.98 -9.47 28.50
C LYS A 41 13.41 -8.11 28.87
N THR A 42 13.43 -7.77 30.19
CA THR A 42 13.09 -6.42 30.61
C THR A 42 14.05 -5.41 29.96
N THR A 43 13.53 -4.38 29.34
CA THR A 43 14.26 -3.36 28.59
C THR A 43 13.61 -1.99 28.75
N LEU A 44 14.27 -0.96 28.24
CA LEU A 44 13.75 0.40 28.19
C LEU A 44 13.59 0.83 26.73
N LEU A 45 12.43 1.35 26.39
CA LEU A 45 12.28 2.18 25.21
C LEU A 45 12.74 3.59 25.58
N PRO A 46 13.55 4.25 24.73
CA PRO A 46 14.21 5.50 25.12
C PRO A 46 13.27 6.68 25.33
N THR A 47 12.11 6.65 24.70
CA THR A 47 11.09 7.69 24.72
C THR A 47 9.69 7.10 24.72
N GLY A 48 8.67 7.95 24.93
CA GLY A 48 7.26 7.61 24.87
C GLY A 48 6.56 7.66 26.23
N GLY A 49 7.30 7.77 27.34
CA GLY A 49 6.78 7.90 28.69
C GLY A 49 6.71 9.35 29.18
N GLY A 50 6.06 9.55 30.31
CA GLY A 50 5.83 10.87 30.86
C GLY A 50 4.71 11.65 30.16
N PRO A 51 4.28 12.80 30.70
CA PRO A 51 3.22 13.61 30.15
C PRO A 51 3.52 14.17 28.76
N ASP A 52 4.80 14.38 28.45
CA ASP A 52 5.32 14.96 27.20
C ASP A 52 5.80 13.90 26.20
N GLY A 53 5.78 12.61 26.59
CA GLY A 53 6.24 11.51 25.74
C GLY A 53 7.76 11.43 25.57
N THR A 54 8.55 12.17 26.35
CA THR A 54 10.02 12.21 26.21
C THR A 54 10.75 11.25 27.16
N SER A 55 10.09 10.80 28.21
CA SER A 55 10.68 9.91 29.21
C SER A 55 10.79 8.46 28.72
N PRO A 56 11.74 7.67 29.20
CA PRO A 56 11.82 6.24 28.90
C PRO A 56 10.59 5.46 29.40
N ILE A 57 10.26 4.40 28.68
CA ILE A 57 9.25 3.41 29.09
C ILE A 57 9.92 2.09 29.41
N MET A 58 9.67 1.56 30.61
CA MET A 58 10.08 0.20 30.94
C MET A 58 9.10 -0.80 30.34
N VAL A 59 9.65 -1.75 29.60
CA VAL A 59 8.92 -2.91 29.07
C VAL A 59 9.47 -4.15 29.76
N ARG A 60 8.63 -4.86 30.51
CA ARG A 60 9.04 -6.06 31.23
C ARG A 60 9.13 -7.26 30.29
N LYS A 61 9.94 -8.24 30.63
CA LYS A 61 9.95 -9.54 29.92
C LYS A 61 8.54 -10.11 29.83
N GLY A 62 8.14 -10.54 28.62
CA GLY A 62 6.82 -11.07 28.31
C GLY A 62 5.76 -10.01 27.98
N GLU A 63 6.03 -8.73 28.21
CA GLU A 63 5.12 -7.67 27.77
C GLU A 63 5.18 -7.47 26.26
N MET A 64 4.02 -7.16 25.69
CA MET A 64 3.83 -6.96 24.25
C MET A 64 3.83 -5.47 23.91
N VAL A 65 4.69 -5.06 22.97
CA VAL A 65 4.67 -3.74 22.36
C VAL A 65 3.94 -3.84 21.03
N VAL A 66 2.80 -3.18 20.93
CA VAL A 66 1.97 -3.14 19.71
C VAL A 66 2.21 -1.82 18.98
N PHE A 67 2.29 -1.88 17.66
CA PHE A 67 2.37 -0.69 16.82
C PHE A 67 1.43 -0.84 15.61
N SER A 68 0.87 0.30 15.19
CA SER A 68 -0.08 0.36 14.10
C SER A 68 0.49 1.09 12.89
N GLN A 69 0.68 0.36 11.81
CA GLN A 69 1.01 0.95 10.51
C GLN A 69 -0.15 1.80 9.99
N TYR A 70 -1.37 1.33 10.15
CA TYR A 70 -2.59 2.02 9.71
C TYR A 70 -2.73 3.41 10.34
N VAL A 71 -2.57 3.50 11.66
CA VAL A 71 -2.64 4.79 12.39
C VAL A 71 -1.43 5.66 12.09
N ASN A 72 -0.22 5.06 12.11
CA ASN A 72 1.01 5.80 11.90
C ASN A 72 1.06 6.48 10.53
N SER A 73 0.60 5.79 9.49
CA SER A 73 0.58 6.29 8.12
C SER A 73 -0.47 7.37 7.83
N ARG A 74 -1.33 7.68 8.82
CA ARG A 74 -2.35 8.76 8.75
C ARG A 74 -2.03 9.94 9.65
N ARG A 75 -0.86 9.99 10.25
CA ARG A 75 -0.46 11.08 11.14
C ARG A 75 -0.26 12.38 10.37
N LYS A 76 -1.14 13.38 10.64
CA LYS A 76 -1.12 14.69 9.95
C LYS A 76 0.16 15.50 10.18
N ASN A 77 0.81 15.31 11.32
CA ASN A 77 2.11 15.94 11.59
C ASN A 77 3.27 15.36 10.78
N ILE A 78 3.06 14.27 10.05
CA ILE A 78 4.07 13.62 9.19
C ILE A 78 3.66 13.74 7.73
N PHE A 79 2.40 13.37 7.41
CA PHE A 79 1.90 13.26 6.05
C PHE A 79 1.09 14.48 5.58
N GLY A 80 1.01 15.54 6.43
CA GLY A 80 0.27 16.75 6.10
C GLY A 80 -1.21 16.71 6.49
N PRO A 81 -1.93 17.84 6.33
CA PRO A 81 -3.35 17.94 6.65
C PRO A 81 -4.23 17.01 5.81
N ASP A 82 -3.77 16.66 4.62
CA ASP A 82 -4.35 15.75 3.64
C ASP A 82 -3.88 14.28 3.82
N ALA A 83 -3.44 13.91 5.02
CA ALA A 83 -2.94 12.55 5.31
C ALA A 83 -3.98 11.44 5.06
N ASP A 84 -5.26 11.78 5.07
CA ASP A 84 -6.35 10.84 4.79
C ASP A 84 -6.71 10.78 3.30
N ASP A 85 -6.14 11.64 2.45
CA ASP A 85 -6.41 11.65 1.02
C ASP A 85 -5.40 10.76 0.26
N PHE A 86 -5.89 10.10 -0.80
CA PHE A 86 -5.03 9.37 -1.72
C PHE A 86 -4.36 10.36 -2.67
N ARG A 87 -3.07 10.62 -2.46
CA ARG A 87 -2.27 11.55 -3.27
C ARG A 87 -0.90 10.94 -3.57
N SER A 88 -0.79 10.27 -4.71
CA SER A 88 0.45 9.59 -5.14
C SER A 88 1.61 10.56 -5.37
N GLU A 89 1.32 11.80 -5.71
CA GLU A 89 2.28 12.87 -6.02
C GLU A 89 3.17 13.24 -4.82
N ARG A 90 2.71 12.97 -3.58
CA ARG A 90 3.54 13.18 -2.37
C ARG A 90 4.86 12.40 -2.39
N TRP A 91 4.92 11.33 -3.18
CA TRP A 91 6.10 10.50 -3.37
C TRP A 91 7.04 11.00 -4.48
N GLU A 92 6.58 11.94 -5.31
CA GLU A 92 7.37 12.54 -6.41
C GLU A 92 8.06 13.84 -5.98
N THR A 93 7.45 14.58 -5.07
CA THR A 93 7.86 15.96 -4.73
C THR A 93 9.00 16.05 -3.72
N GLY A 94 9.47 14.92 -3.19
CA GLY A 94 10.47 14.89 -2.12
C GLY A 94 9.93 15.23 -0.72
N GLU A 95 8.63 15.47 -0.58
CA GLU A 95 7.98 15.74 0.73
C GLU A 95 8.27 14.63 1.75
N LEU A 96 8.39 13.39 1.27
CA LEU A 96 8.58 12.20 2.09
C LEU A 96 10.00 11.60 2.03
N ASP A 97 10.98 12.30 1.48
CA ASP A 97 12.36 11.78 1.37
C ASP A 97 12.96 11.37 2.74
N ASN A 98 12.54 12.07 3.81
CA ASN A 98 13.00 11.82 5.16
C ASN A 98 11.93 11.19 6.07
N VAL A 99 10.91 10.56 5.50
CA VAL A 99 9.80 9.95 6.27
C VAL A 99 10.27 8.85 7.22
N GLY A 100 11.36 8.16 6.88
CA GLY A 100 12.01 7.16 7.71
C GLY A 100 11.03 6.11 8.27
N TRP A 101 11.10 5.88 9.57
CA TRP A 101 10.23 4.93 10.28
C TRP A 101 8.76 5.35 10.41
N ALA A 102 8.35 6.46 9.82
CA ALA A 102 6.93 6.79 9.72
C ALA A 102 6.24 6.03 8.57
N TYR A 103 7.01 5.51 7.59
CA TYR A 103 6.51 4.66 6.52
C TYR A 103 7.27 3.34 6.48
N PHE A 104 6.62 2.25 6.87
CA PHE A 104 7.25 0.92 6.95
C PHE A 104 6.24 -0.22 6.63
N PRO A 105 5.62 -0.24 5.44
CA PRO A 105 4.54 -1.19 5.11
C PRO A 105 4.97 -2.66 5.15
N PHE A 106 6.26 -2.92 5.04
CA PHE A 106 6.87 -4.26 5.13
C PHE A 106 7.67 -4.47 6.40
N ILE A 107 7.49 -3.58 7.41
CA ILE A 107 8.29 -3.54 8.62
C ILE A 107 9.76 -3.24 8.28
N GLY A 108 10.66 -3.48 9.22
CA GLY A 108 12.10 -3.26 8.99
C GLY A 108 12.93 -3.96 10.04
N GLY A 109 14.25 -3.87 9.87
CA GLY A 109 15.22 -4.53 10.75
C GLY A 109 15.20 -6.05 10.60
N PRO A 110 15.61 -6.81 11.63
CA PRO A 110 15.75 -8.28 11.55
C PRO A 110 14.45 -9.04 11.30
N ARG A 111 13.30 -8.36 11.34
CA ARG A 111 11.96 -8.92 11.12
C ARG A 111 11.26 -8.31 9.91
N GLN A 112 12.01 -7.71 8.99
CA GLN A 112 11.49 -7.23 7.72
C GLN A 112 10.80 -8.36 6.94
N CYS A 113 9.77 -8.03 6.19
CA CYS A 113 9.05 -8.97 5.35
C CYS A 113 9.99 -9.57 4.30
N LEU A 114 10.08 -10.90 4.27
CA LEU A 114 10.90 -11.59 3.27
C LEU A 114 10.30 -11.51 1.86
N GLY A 115 8.97 -11.32 1.76
CA GLY A 115 8.22 -11.26 0.51
C GLY A 115 8.08 -9.85 -0.08
N GLU A 116 8.73 -8.83 0.45
CA GLU A 116 8.56 -7.43 0.01
C GLU A 116 8.78 -7.27 -1.49
N ASP A 117 9.94 -7.67 -2.00
CA ASP A 117 10.28 -7.57 -3.43
C ASP A 117 9.29 -8.33 -4.33
N PHE A 118 8.83 -9.49 -3.86
CA PHE A 118 7.86 -10.30 -4.58
C PHE A 118 6.50 -9.60 -4.63
N ALA A 119 5.99 -9.15 -3.49
CA ALA A 119 4.70 -8.48 -3.38
C ALA A 119 4.65 -7.19 -4.22
N LEU A 120 5.69 -6.36 -4.14
CA LEU A 120 5.80 -5.13 -4.93
C LEU A 120 5.82 -5.43 -6.43
N MET A 121 6.50 -6.49 -6.85
CA MET A 121 6.55 -6.90 -8.25
C MET A 121 5.20 -7.46 -8.71
N GLU A 122 4.57 -8.30 -7.92
CA GLU A 122 3.28 -8.92 -8.23
C GLU A 122 2.18 -7.88 -8.41
N VAL A 123 2.03 -6.93 -7.47
CA VAL A 123 1.03 -5.87 -7.57
C VAL A 123 1.31 -4.98 -8.78
N SER A 124 2.56 -4.60 -8.99
CA SER A 124 2.95 -3.73 -10.10
C SER A 124 2.72 -4.41 -11.46
N TYR A 125 3.11 -5.67 -11.58
CA TYR A 125 2.84 -6.47 -12.78
C TYR A 125 1.34 -6.58 -13.06
N THR A 126 0.55 -6.89 -12.04
CA THR A 126 -0.91 -7.04 -12.16
C THR A 126 -1.55 -5.74 -12.66
N VAL A 127 -1.18 -4.59 -12.07
CA VAL A 127 -1.70 -3.27 -12.50
C VAL A 127 -1.33 -2.99 -13.95
N VAL A 128 -0.07 -3.22 -14.35
CA VAL A 128 0.37 -3.02 -15.75
C VAL A 128 -0.43 -3.93 -16.69
N ARG A 129 -0.64 -5.20 -16.35
CA ARG A 129 -1.41 -6.14 -17.18
C ARG A 129 -2.88 -5.75 -17.30
N LEU A 130 -3.49 -5.26 -16.23
CA LEU A 130 -4.86 -4.73 -16.27
C LEU A 130 -4.96 -3.54 -17.23
N LEU A 131 -4.06 -2.55 -17.12
CA LEU A 131 -4.03 -1.36 -17.97
C LEU A 131 -3.66 -1.67 -19.44
N GLN A 132 -2.90 -2.74 -19.69
CA GLN A 132 -2.63 -3.21 -21.03
C GLN A 132 -3.86 -3.90 -21.67
N THR A 133 -4.60 -4.66 -20.86
CA THR A 133 -5.72 -5.48 -21.32
C THR A 133 -6.99 -4.68 -21.50
N PHE A 134 -7.24 -3.74 -20.60
CA PHE A 134 -8.47 -2.94 -20.59
C PHE A 134 -8.18 -1.49 -20.96
N GLU A 135 -8.98 -0.93 -21.82
CA GLU A 135 -8.93 0.49 -22.20
C GLU A 135 -9.69 1.37 -21.19
N MET A 136 -10.63 0.75 -20.46
CA MET A 136 -11.42 1.42 -19.45
C MET A 136 -11.57 0.51 -18.23
N ILE A 137 -11.28 1.07 -17.06
CA ILE A 137 -11.56 0.49 -15.76
C ILE A 137 -12.22 1.60 -14.94
N LYS A 138 -13.44 1.40 -14.51
CA LYS A 138 -14.22 2.40 -13.75
C LYS A 138 -15.12 1.72 -12.72
N LEU A 139 -15.62 2.50 -11.78
CA LEU A 139 -16.66 2.03 -10.87
C LEU A 139 -17.92 1.64 -11.66
N PRO A 140 -18.69 0.66 -11.17
CA PRO A 140 -20.03 0.36 -11.70
C PRO A 140 -20.91 1.61 -11.71
N GLU A 141 -21.89 1.63 -12.60
CA GLU A 141 -22.84 2.74 -12.67
C GLU A 141 -23.62 2.88 -11.38
N GLY A 142 -23.75 4.12 -10.90
CA GLY A 142 -24.40 4.43 -9.63
C GLY A 142 -23.53 4.26 -8.38
N GLU A 143 -22.30 3.76 -8.52
CA GLU A 143 -21.34 3.71 -7.40
C GLU A 143 -20.43 4.94 -7.42
N ALA A 144 -20.11 5.45 -6.23
CA ALA A 144 -19.18 6.55 -6.03
C ALA A 144 -17.95 6.08 -5.23
N VAL A 145 -16.86 6.82 -5.34
CA VAL A 145 -15.71 6.62 -4.46
C VAL A 145 -16.08 7.07 -3.06
N GLU A 146 -16.01 6.17 -2.10
CA GLU A 146 -16.20 6.52 -0.69
C GLU A 146 -14.98 7.30 -0.18
N PRO A 147 -15.18 8.27 0.74
CA PRO A 147 -14.07 8.93 1.41
C PRO A 147 -13.15 7.92 2.10
N VAL A 148 -11.85 8.13 2.02
CA VAL A 148 -10.86 7.29 2.68
C VAL A 148 -11.17 7.17 4.18
N GLY A 149 -11.19 5.93 4.69
CA GLY A 149 -11.50 5.63 6.09
C GLY A 149 -12.98 5.42 6.40
N THR A 150 -13.88 5.60 5.42
CA THR A 150 -15.31 5.29 5.56
C THR A 150 -15.68 3.96 4.90
N GLU A 151 -14.81 3.42 4.08
CA GLU A 151 -14.98 2.15 3.39
C GLU A 151 -15.10 0.98 4.37
N ARG A 152 -15.95 0.03 4.06
CA ARG A 152 -16.11 -1.18 4.86
C ARG A 152 -14.91 -2.09 4.71
N GLN A 153 -14.22 -2.32 5.82
CA GLN A 153 -13.03 -3.15 5.88
C GLN A 153 -13.29 -4.44 6.66
N LYS A 154 -12.64 -5.51 6.25
CA LYS A 154 -12.65 -6.80 6.93
C LYS A 154 -11.23 -7.14 7.37
N LEU A 155 -11.06 -7.33 8.68
CA LEU A 155 -9.81 -7.82 9.25
C LEU A 155 -9.92 -9.31 9.52
N THR A 156 -9.05 -10.07 8.89
CA THR A 156 -8.80 -11.48 9.20
C THR A 156 -7.34 -11.60 9.65
N LEU A 157 -6.48 -12.30 8.91
CA LEU A 157 -5.04 -12.18 9.06
C LEU A 157 -4.52 -10.87 8.45
N VAL A 158 -5.16 -10.43 7.38
CA VAL A 158 -4.87 -9.18 6.68
C VAL A 158 -6.11 -8.31 6.59
N LEU A 159 -5.90 -7.00 6.40
CA LEU A 159 -6.93 -6.04 6.12
C LEU A 159 -7.30 -6.10 4.63
N SER A 160 -8.57 -6.17 4.33
CA SER A 160 -9.09 -6.17 2.96
C SER A 160 -10.43 -5.42 2.89
N SER A 161 -10.85 -5.03 1.68
CA SER A 161 -12.22 -4.55 1.47
C SER A 161 -13.22 -5.63 1.85
N ALA A 162 -14.25 -5.28 2.63
CA ALA A 162 -15.30 -6.21 3.04
C ALA A 162 -16.18 -6.65 1.86
N ASP A 163 -16.41 -5.73 0.93
CA ASP A 163 -17.32 -5.89 -0.21
C ASP A 163 -16.57 -6.22 -1.52
N GLY A 164 -15.24 -6.38 -1.44
CA GLY A 164 -14.37 -6.58 -2.60
C GLY A 164 -14.10 -5.28 -3.36
N CYS A 165 -13.62 -5.41 -4.58
CA CYS A 165 -13.37 -4.31 -5.49
C CYS A 165 -14.12 -4.57 -6.80
N ARG A 166 -15.35 -4.07 -6.90
CA ARG A 166 -16.18 -4.21 -8.12
C ARG A 166 -15.80 -3.12 -9.10
N VAL A 167 -15.53 -3.52 -10.33
CA VAL A 167 -15.19 -2.60 -11.42
C VAL A 167 -15.89 -3.00 -12.71
N THR A 168 -16.27 -2.00 -13.51
CA THR A 168 -16.67 -2.20 -14.89
C THR A 168 -15.44 -2.04 -15.77
N VAL A 169 -15.22 -3.00 -16.66
CA VAL A 169 -14.05 -3.00 -17.56
C VAL A 169 -14.50 -3.07 -19.01
N ARG A 170 -13.79 -2.38 -19.90
CA ARG A 170 -13.91 -2.54 -21.35
C ARG A 170 -12.57 -2.99 -21.90
N ARG A 171 -12.57 -4.13 -22.60
CA ARG A 171 -11.37 -4.69 -23.19
C ARG A 171 -10.93 -3.88 -24.39
N LYS A 172 -9.63 -3.71 -24.58
CA LYS A 172 -9.07 -3.15 -25.81
C LYS A 172 -9.40 -4.08 -26.99
N GLU A 173 -9.86 -3.50 -28.10
CA GLU A 173 -9.96 -4.24 -29.35
C GLU A 173 -8.56 -4.65 -29.79
N ARG A 174 -8.39 -5.92 -30.18
CA ARG A 174 -7.14 -6.37 -30.80
C ARG A 174 -7.13 -5.93 -32.25
N PRO A 175 -6.10 -5.20 -32.72
CA PRO A 175 -6.00 -4.76 -34.11
C PRO A 175 -5.99 -5.91 -35.15
N ASP A 176 -5.73 -7.16 -34.72
CA ASP A 176 -5.54 -8.33 -35.57
C ASP A 176 -6.62 -9.42 -35.47
N ALA A 177 -7.81 -9.08 -35.04
CA ALA A 177 -8.93 -10.01 -35.20
C ALA A 177 -9.42 -9.92 -36.68
N SER A 178 -8.63 -10.43 -37.62
CA SER A 178 -9.13 -10.78 -38.94
C SER A 178 -10.35 -11.66 -38.74
N PRO A 179 -11.51 -11.39 -39.40
CA PRO A 179 -12.67 -12.24 -39.30
C PRO A 179 -12.28 -13.64 -39.77
N CYS A 180 -12.43 -14.65 -38.88
CA CYS A 180 -12.40 -16.03 -39.33
C CYS A 180 -13.49 -16.19 -40.36
N VAL A 181 -13.14 -16.17 -41.63
CA VAL A 181 -14.01 -16.64 -42.69
C VAL A 181 -14.07 -18.14 -42.56
N VAL A 182 -15.14 -18.65 -41.94
CA VAL A 182 -15.47 -20.06 -41.97
C VAL A 182 -16.04 -20.30 -43.36
N GLY A 183 -15.25 -20.94 -44.22
CA GLY A 183 -15.68 -21.50 -45.52
C GLY A 183 -16.31 -22.87 -45.33
#